data_b8dcafd7827e09b539e45f79225e03ac
#
_entry.id   b8dcafd7827e09b539e45f79225e03ac
#
_cell.length_a   1.000
_cell.length_b   1.000
_cell.length_c   1.000
_cell.angle_alpha   90.00
_cell.angle_beta   90.00
_cell.angle_gamma   90.00
#
_symmetry.space_group_name_H-M   'P 1'
#
loop_
_entity.id
_entity.type
_entity.pdbx_description
1 polymer ?
#
loop_
_entity_poly.entity_id
_entity_poly.type
_entity_poly.pdbx_seq_one_letter_code
_entity_poly.pdbx_strand_id
1 'polypeptide(L)'
;VINLVGILYESGARTFQAMHVDGAANIARAAVAAGVKRLIHMSALGADQYAPADYARTKWAGEAAVLEAFPDATIFRPSVIFGPEDNFFNMFAGMMRFLPVMPVIGAPFIPKISLGGEDGFGIDFFGDGGCKFQPVFVGDVADAMTKAIGMDETKGQTYELGGPKVYSFKELMELLLAV
;
A
#
# COMPACT_ATOMS: atom_id res chain seq x y z
N VAL A 1 -11.23 -3.72 -18.22
CA VAL A 1 -11.20 -4.48 -16.96
C VAL A 1 -10.35 -3.72 -15.94
N ILE A 2 -10.78 -3.68 -14.67
CA ILE A 2 -9.98 -3.18 -13.55
C ILE A 2 -9.83 -4.36 -12.58
N ASN A 3 -8.59 -4.77 -12.31
CA ASN A 3 -8.26 -5.82 -11.37
C ASN A 3 -7.82 -5.21 -10.03
N LEU A 4 -8.67 -5.33 -9.01
CA LEU A 4 -8.43 -4.86 -7.65
C LEU A 4 -8.15 -6.02 -6.67
N VAL A 5 -8.01 -7.25 -7.16
CA VAL A 5 -7.88 -8.44 -6.32
C VAL A 5 -6.52 -8.44 -5.61
N GLY A 6 -6.55 -8.58 -4.30
CA GLY A 6 -5.38 -8.69 -3.45
C GLY A 6 -5.77 -9.06 -2.01
N ILE A 7 -4.81 -9.52 -1.24
CA ILE A 7 -4.96 -9.86 0.18
C ILE A 7 -3.80 -9.23 0.98
N LEU A 8 -4.05 -8.93 2.25
CA LEU A 8 -3.03 -8.41 3.16
C LEU A 8 -2.39 -9.50 4.05
N TYR A 9 -3.04 -10.65 4.17
CA TYR A 9 -2.57 -11.80 4.93
C TYR A 9 -3.06 -13.11 4.29
N GLU A 10 -2.30 -14.16 4.48
CA GLU A 10 -2.62 -15.48 3.97
C GLU A 10 -3.58 -16.24 4.89
N SER A 11 -4.50 -17.01 4.30
CA SER A 11 -5.45 -17.87 5.05
C SER A 11 -5.89 -19.07 4.20
N GLY A 12 -5.52 -20.24 4.62
CA GLY A 12 -5.84 -21.48 3.91
C GLY A 12 -5.30 -21.47 2.47
N ALA A 13 -6.17 -21.69 1.49
CA ALA A 13 -5.81 -21.67 0.07
C ALA A 13 -5.58 -20.27 -0.50
N ARG A 14 -5.92 -19.20 0.23
CA ARG A 14 -5.67 -17.82 -0.18
C ARG A 14 -4.26 -17.42 0.24
N THR A 15 -3.28 -17.81 -0.57
CA THR A 15 -1.87 -17.43 -0.40
C THR A 15 -1.56 -16.18 -1.22
N PHE A 16 -0.47 -15.48 -0.89
CA PHE A 16 0.02 -14.37 -1.69
C PHE A 16 0.32 -14.82 -3.12
N GLN A 17 0.94 -15.98 -3.31
CA GLN A 17 1.20 -16.54 -4.63
C GLN A 17 -0.10 -16.72 -5.42
N ALA A 18 -1.07 -17.39 -4.85
CA ALA A 18 -2.34 -17.69 -5.53
C ALA A 18 -3.13 -16.43 -5.90
N MET A 19 -3.14 -15.40 -5.02
CA MET A 19 -3.97 -14.21 -5.22
C MET A 19 -3.26 -13.11 -6.00
N HIS A 20 -1.97 -12.84 -5.67
CA HIS A 20 -1.24 -11.73 -6.28
C HIS A 20 -0.61 -12.10 -7.61
N VAL A 21 -0.20 -13.35 -7.80
CA VAL A 21 0.49 -13.79 -9.02
C VAL A 21 -0.44 -14.58 -9.93
N ASP A 22 -0.89 -15.75 -9.48
CA ASP A 22 -1.67 -16.67 -10.32
C ASP A 22 -3.03 -16.06 -10.69
N GLY A 23 -3.70 -15.45 -9.72
CA GLY A 23 -4.97 -14.76 -9.91
C GLY A 23 -4.85 -13.57 -10.88
N ALA A 24 -3.83 -12.75 -10.71
CA ALA A 24 -3.58 -11.61 -11.59
C ALA A 24 -3.27 -12.05 -13.03
N ALA A 25 -2.41 -13.07 -13.19
CA ALA A 25 -2.12 -13.68 -14.49
C ALA A 25 -3.37 -14.27 -15.16
N ASN A 26 -4.22 -14.96 -14.39
CA ASN A 26 -5.46 -15.53 -14.90
C ASN A 26 -6.42 -14.45 -15.43
N ILE A 27 -6.56 -13.34 -14.66
CA ILE A 27 -7.39 -12.19 -15.09
C ILE A 27 -6.84 -11.57 -16.38
N ALA A 28 -5.51 -11.38 -16.47
CA ALA A 28 -4.88 -10.80 -17.66
C ALA A 28 -5.08 -11.69 -18.87
N ARG A 29 -4.83 -13.01 -18.76
CA ARG A 29 -5.08 -13.99 -19.85
C ARG A 29 -6.54 -14.02 -20.26
N ALA A 30 -7.48 -14.02 -19.32
CA ALA A 30 -8.91 -13.99 -19.61
C ALA A 30 -9.31 -12.69 -20.32
N ALA A 31 -8.73 -11.55 -19.93
CA ALA A 31 -8.96 -10.27 -20.60
C ALA A 31 -8.50 -10.30 -22.06
N VAL A 32 -7.32 -10.88 -22.34
CA VAL A 32 -6.84 -11.08 -23.72
C VAL A 32 -7.79 -11.97 -24.52
N ALA A 33 -8.17 -13.13 -23.97
CA ALA A 33 -9.07 -14.08 -24.63
C ALA A 33 -10.44 -13.46 -24.94
N ALA A 34 -10.91 -12.55 -24.08
CA ALA A 34 -12.17 -11.83 -24.27
C ALA A 34 -12.04 -10.58 -25.16
N GLY A 35 -10.88 -10.30 -25.74
CA GLY A 35 -10.65 -9.14 -26.60
C GLY A 35 -10.75 -7.79 -25.87
N VAL A 36 -10.52 -7.75 -24.55
CA VAL A 36 -10.51 -6.54 -23.73
C VAL A 36 -9.43 -5.59 -24.24
N LYS A 37 -9.75 -4.30 -24.35
CA LYS A 37 -8.82 -3.29 -24.89
C LYS A 37 -8.05 -2.55 -23.80
N ARG A 38 -8.54 -2.54 -22.57
CA ARG A 38 -7.92 -1.85 -21.45
C ARG A 38 -7.94 -2.73 -20.20
N LEU A 39 -6.77 -2.95 -19.63
CA LEU A 39 -6.59 -3.62 -18.34
C LEU A 39 -5.85 -2.67 -17.39
N ILE A 40 -6.44 -2.42 -16.24
CA ILE A 40 -5.82 -1.70 -15.14
C ILE A 40 -5.63 -2.69 -14.00
N HIS A 41 -4.43 -2.74 -13.45
CA HIS A 41 -4.09 -3.62 -12.33
C HIS A 41 -3.63 -2.83 -11.11
N MET A 42 -4.22 -3.09 -9.95
CA MET A 42 -3.83 -2.51 -8.69
C MET A 42 -2.74 -3.35 -8.02
N SER A 43 -1.55 -2.79 -7.94
CA SER A 43 -0.42 -3.30 -7.18
C SER A 43 -0.32 -2.60 -5.80
N ALA A 44 0.88 -2.33 -5.34
CA ALA A 44 1.13 -1.58 -4.11
C ALA A 44 2.46 -0.83 -4.20
N LEU A 45 2.55 0.32 -3.54
CA LEU A 45 3.81 1.02 -3.34
C LEU A 45 4.82 0.10 -2.63
N GLY A 46 6.06 0.11 -3.11
CA GLY A 46 7.10 -0.78 -2.59
C GLY A 46 7.08 -2.21 -3.15
N ALA A 47 6.27 -2.50 -4.18
CA ALA A 47 6.37 -3.74 -4.94
C ALA A 47 7.75 -3.85 -5.59
N ASP A 48 8.55 -4.82 -5.16
CA ASP A 48 9.93 -5.01 -5.58
C ASP A 48 10.35 -6.48 -5.46
N GLN A 49 11.12 -6.99 -6.44
CA GLN A 49 11.56 -8.39 -6.47
C GLN A 49 12.50 -8.77 -5.33
N TYR A 50 13.22 -7.82 -4.76
CA TYR A 50 14.18 -8.00 -3.68
C TYR A 50 13.64 -7.56 -2.32
N ALA A 51 12.38 -7.15 -2.25
CA ALA A 51 11.77 -6.74 -0.99
C ALA A 51 11.87 -7.85 0.07
N PRO A 52 12.13 -7.53 1.34
CA PRO A 52 12.19 -8.53 2.41
C PRO A 52 10.83 -9.19 2.68
N ALA A 53 9.72 -8.49 2.42
CA ALA A 53 8.37 -8.97 2.66
C ALA A 53 7.81 -9.75 1.46
N ASP A 54 7.24 -10.94 1.70
CA ASP A 54 6.58 -11.77 0.69
C ASP A 54 5.45 -11.02 -0.02
N TYR A 55 4.70 -10.21 0.70
CA TYR A 55 3.68 -9.34 0.14
C TYR A 55 4.22 -8.49 -1.02
N ALA A 56 5.31 -7.76 -0.80
CA ALA A 56 5.87 -6.85 -1.79
C ALA A 56 6.48 -7.61 -2.99
N ARG A 57 7.17 -8.75 -2.73
CA ARG A 57 7.71 -9.60 -3.79
C ARG A 57 6.61 -10.18 -4.67
N THR A 58 5.53 -10.68 -4.06
CA THR A 58 4.42 -11.28 -4.81
C THR A 58 3.59 -10.24 -5.54
N LYS A 59 3.45 -9.01 -5.02
CA LYS A 59 2.84 -7.90 -5.78
C LYS A 59 3.66 -7.59 -7.03
N TRP A 60 4.99 -7.48 -6.91
CA TRP A 60 5.87 -7.29 -8.08
C TRP A 60 5.76 -8.44 -9.08
N ALA A 61 5.80 -9.69 -8.63
CA ALA A 61 5.66 -10.87 -9.49
C ALA A 61 4.31 -10.90 -10.21
N GLY A 62 3.24 -10.43 -9.56
CA GLY A 62 1.92 -10.26 -10.16
C GLY A 62 1.90 -9.22 -11.27
N GLU A 63 2.58 -8.07 -11.08
CA GLU A 63 2.75 -7.07 -12.13
C GLU A 63 3.46 -7.67 -13.36
N ALA A 64 4.57 -8.39 -13.15
CA ALA A 64 5.32 -9.02 -14.22
C ALA A 64 4.44 -10.02 -15.00
N ALA A 65 3.67 -10.86 -14.30
CA ALA A 65 2.76 -11.83 -14.90
C ALA A 65 1.60 -11.17 -15.67
N VAL A 66 1.10 -10.02 -15.17
CA VAL A 66 0.08 -9.23 -15.88
C VAL A 66 0.65 -8.64 -17.16
N LEU A 67 1.84 -8.00 -17.10
CA LEU A 67 2.46 -7.37 -18.27
C LEU A 67 2.94 -8.40 -19.30
N GLU A 68 3.34 -9.60 -18.88
CA GLU A 68 3.65 -10.70 -19.80
C GLU A 68 2.43 -11.11 -20.62
N ALA A 69 1.25 -11.21 -19.98
CA ALA A 69 0.01 -11.61 -20.64
C ALA A 69 -0.67 -10.46 -21.38
N PHE A 70 -0.59 -9.25 -20.85
CA PHE A 70 -1.24 -8.05 -21.38
C PHE A 70 -0.27 -6.86 -21.32
N PRO A 71 0.65 -6.71 -22.31
CA PRO A 71 1.71 -5.70 -22.30
C PRO A 71 1.23 -4.24 -22.15
N ASP A 72 0.03 -3.94 -22.65
CA ASP A 72 -0.61 -2.62 -22.55
C ASP A 72 -1.33 -2.38 -21.22
N ALA A 73 -1.18 -3.26 -20.23
CA ALA A 73 -1.79 -3.04 -18.92
C ALA A 73 -1.22 -1.80 -18.23
N THR A 74 -2.08 -1.01 -17.58
CA THR A 74 -1.66 0.07 -16.71
C THR A 74 -1.60 -0.43 -15.27
N ILE A 75 -0.45 -0.27 -14.63
CA ILE A 75 -0.24 -0.68 -13.24
C ILE A 75 -0.35 0.54 -12.32
N PHE A 76 -1.13 0.44 -11.25
CA PHE A 76 -1.14 1.43 -10.18
C PHE A 76 -0.56 0.84 -8.90
N ARG A 77 0.37 1.56 -8.29
CA ARG A 77 1.03 1.26 -7.00
C ARG A 77 0.62 2.28 -5.95
N PRO A 78 -0.58 2.17 -5.39
CA PRO A 78 -0.99 3.09 -4.32
C PRO A 78 -0.19 2.84 -3.04
N SER A 79 0.03 3.91 -2.28
CA SER A 79 0.39 3.85 -0.87
C SER A 79 -0.82 3.37 -0.05
N VAL A 80 -0.78 3.49 1.28
CA VAL A 80 -1.93 3.14 2.12
C VAL A 80 -3.14 3.97 1.70
N ILE A 81 -4.18 3.28 1.22
CA ILE A 81 -5.43 3.92 0.81
C ILE A 81 -6.29 4.14 2.04
N PHE A 82 -6.84 5.35 2.18
CA PHE A 82 -7.76 5.68 3.26
C PHE A 82 -9.11 6.17 2.73
N GLY A 83 -10.14 5.98 3.54
CA GLY A 83 -11.50 6.41 3.25
C GLY A 83 -12.48 5.93 4.31
N PRO A 84 -13.79 6.22 4.18
CA PRO A 84 -14.77 5.85 5.20
C PRO A 84 -14.82 4.35 5.54
N GLU A 85 -14.49 3.49 4.57
CA GLU A 85 -14.60 2.03 4.68
C GLU A 85 -13.22 1.33 4.76
N ASP A 86 -12.11 2.08 4.96
CA ASP A 86 -10.80 1.48 5.06
C ASP A 86 -10.66 0.61 6.31
N ASN A 87 -9.86 -0.46 6.20
CA ASN A 87 -9.63 -1.36 7.33
C ASN A 87 -8.39 -0.98 8.15
N PHE A 88 -7.47 -0.18 7.61
CA PHE A 88 -6.22 0.14 8.28
C PHE A 88 -6.44 1.19 9.39
N PHE A 89 -6.92 2.37 9.03
CA PHE A 89 -7.14 3.45 9.99
C PHE A 89 -8.31 3.15 10.93
N ASN A 90 -9.39 2.55 10.42
CA ASN A 90 -10.53 2.16 11.25
C ASN A 90 -10.17 1.08 12.28
N MET A 91 -9.26 0.14 11.95
CA MET A 91 -8.75 -0.83 12.92
C MET A 91 -7.99 -0.13 14.07
N PHE A 92 -7.07 0.78 13.75
CA PHE A 92 -6.32 1.53 14.77
C PHE A 92 -7.23 2.45 15.58
N ALA A 93 -8.15 3.16 14.95
CA ALA A 93 -9.15 3.96 15.65
C ALA A 93 -10.01 3.12 16.61
N GLY A 94 -10.39 1.90 16.19
CA GLY A 94 -11.08 0.94 17.06
C GLY A 94 -10.23 0.50 18.26
N MET A 95 -8.94 0.22 18.04
CA MET A 95 -8.02 -0.15 19.12
C MET A 95 -7.80 0.98 20.13
N MET A 96 -7.70 2.23 19.67
CA MET A 96 -7.50 3.41 20.52
C MET A 96 -8.63 3.62 21.56
N ARG A 97 -9.82 3.13 21.26
CA ARG A 97 -10.96 3.23 22.22
C ARG A 97 -10.74 2.39 23.49
N PHE A 98 -9.87 1.37 23.44
CA PHE A 98 -9.69 0.40 24.51
C PHE A 98 -8.25 0.35 25.06
N LEU A 99 -7.27 0.85 24.31
CA LEU A 99 -5.86 0.79 24.68
C LEU A 99 -5.35 2.19 25.02
N PRO A 100 -4.81 2.40 26.25
CA PRO A 100 -4.27 3.69 26.65
C PRO A 100 -2.90 4.01 26.00
N VAL A 101 -2.28 3.02 25.37
CA VAL A 101 -0.97 3.14 24.70
C VAL A 101 -1.02 2.41 23.36
N MET A 102 -0.56 3.08 22.31
CA MET A 102 -0.47 2.51 20.96
C MET A 102 0.99 2.17 20.62
N PRO A 103 1.25 0.97 20.07
CA PRO A 103 2.59 0.65 19.59
C PRO A 103 2.92 1.48 18.35
N VAL A 104 4.14 2.01 18.27
CA VAL A 104 4.65 2.68 17.07
C VAL A 104 5.43 1.67 16.23
N ILE A 105 4.86 1.23 15.12
CA ILE A 105 5.47 0.25 14.23
C ILE A 105 6.72 0.85 13.56
N GLY A 106 7.86 0.14 13.69
CA GLY A 106 9.13 0.59 13.12
C GLY A 106 9.88 1.59 14.01
N ALA A 107 9.42 1.86 15.24
CA ALA A 107 10.19 2.60 16.22
C ALA A 107 11.43 1.79 16.68
N PRO A 108 12.52 2.46 17.10
CA PRO A 108 13.70 1.76 17.59
C PRO A 108 13.36 0.97 18.86
N PHE A 109 13.86 -0.27 18.93
CA PHE A 109 13.62 -1.16 20.07
C PHE A 109 14.32 -0.67 21.36
N ILE A 110 15.38 0.14 21.21
CA ILE A 110 16.13 0.76 22.33
C ILE A 110 15.91 2.26 22.24
N PRO A 111 15.36 2.90 23.28
CA PRO A 111 15.22 4.35 23.35
C PRO A 111 16.57 5.05 23.23
N LYS A 112 16.63 6.14 22.49
CA LYS A 112 17.80 7.01 22.46
C LYS A 112 17.79 7.90 23.72
N ILE A 113 18.85 7.80 24.49
CA ILE A 113 19.06 8.67 25.67
C ILE A 113 19.98 9.81 25.20
N SER A 114 19.48 11.05 25.23
CA SER A 114 20.30 12.24 25.02
C SER A 114 20.74 12.81 26.38
N LEU A 115 22.07 12.87 26.56
CA LEU A 115 22.71 13.46 27.72
C LEU A 115 23.32 14.81 27.28
N GLY A 116 22.62 15.91 27.57
CA GLY A 116 23.17 17.26 27.40
C GLY A 116 23.06 17.84 25.98
N GLY A 117 21.99 18.54 25.72
CA GLY A 117 21.73 19.49 24.68
C GLY A 117 20.94 20.66 25.29
N GLU A 118 20.60 21.67 24.52
CA GLU A 118 19.82 22.84 24.99
C GLU A 118 18.49 22.44 25.70
N ASP A 119 17.99 21.20 25.44
CA ASP A 119 16.74 20.65 25.99
C ASP A 119 16.95 19.74 27.26
N GLY A 120 18.17 19.59 27.77
CA GLY A 120 18.44 18.81 28.99
C GLY A 120 18.45 17.28 28.76
N PHE A 121 18.12 16.51 29.84
CA PHE A 121 18.03 15.05 29.78
C PHE A 121 16.72 14.63 29.11
N GLY A 122 16.83 13.91 28.00
CA GLY A 122 15.68 13.40 27.25
C GLY A 122 15.81 11.91 26.92
N ILE A 123 14.70 11.18 26.98
CA ILE A 123 14.59 9.79 26.50
C ILE A 123 13.65 9.80 25.30
N ASP A 124 14.21 9.52 24.11
CA ASP A 124 13.42 9.40 22.89
C ASP A 124 13.08 7.93 22.62
N PHE A 125 11.81 7.59 22.79
CA PHE A 125 11.27 6.24 22.58
C PHE A 125 10.90 5.96 21.11
N PHE A 126 10.78 6.98 20.28
CA PHE A 126 10.18 6.86 18.97
C PHE A 126 11.12 7.15 17.80
N GLY A 127 12.27 7.79 18.05
CA GLY A 127 13.21 8.20 17.01
C GLY A 127 12.51 9.03 15.92
N ASP A 128 12.66 8.60 14.65
CA ASP A 128 12.01 9.27 13.50
C ASP A 128 10.50 8.98 13.38
N GLY A 129 9.86 8.43 14.43
CA GLY A 129 8.42 8.15 14.50
C GLY A 129 8.00 6.85 13.80
N GLY A 130 8.93 5.93 13.54
CA GLY A 130 8.67 4.64 12.93
C GLY A 130 8.59 4.66 11.40
N CYS A 131 7.90 3.67 10.83
CA CYS A 131 7.70 3.57 9.38
C CYS A 131 7.02 4.81 8.81
N LYS A 132 7.38 5.16 7.58
CA LYS A 132 6.79 6.30 6.88
C LYS A 132 5.74 5.85 5.88
N PHE A 133 4.65 6.59 5.79
CA PHE A 133 3.52 6.35 4.90
C PHE A 133 3.15 7.65 4.19
N GLN A 134 2.58 7.51 3.01
CA GLN A 134 2.04 8.63 2.24
C GLN A 134 0.58 8.33 1.87
N PRO A 135 -0.35 8.35 2.85
CA PRO A 135 -1.73 7.94 2.64
C PRO A 135 -2.38 8.67 1.48
N VAL A 136 -3.11 7.94 0.65
CA VAL A 136 -3.84 8.47 -0.50
C VAL A 136 -5.33 8.24 -0.32
N PHE A 137 -6.15 9.25 -0.66
CA PHE A 137 -7.60 9.14 -0.55
C PHE A 137 -8.15 8.16 -1.61
N VAL A 138 -9.08 7.30 -1.22
CA VAL A 138 -9.67 6.28 -2.09
C VAL A 138 -10.33 6.89 -3.34
N GLY A 139 -10.95 8.06 -3.21
CA GLY A 139 -11.54 8.79 -4.33
C GLY A 139 -10.51 9.20 -5.38
N ASP A 140 -9.34 9.69 -4.95
CA ASP A 140 -8.26 10.09 -5.86
C ASP A 140 -7.70 8.87 -6.62
N VAL A 141 -7.59 7.72 -5.95
CA VAL A 141 -7.18 6.45 -6.58
C VAL A 141 -8.21 6.01 -7.64
N ALA A 142 -9.50 6.07 -7.29
CA ALA A 142 -10.59 5.72 -8.21
C ALA A 142 -10.63 6.65 -9.42
N ASP A 143 -10.45 7.96 -9.21
CA ASP A 143 -10.38 8.97 -10.26
C ASP A 143 -9.19 8.75 -11.19
N ALA A 144 -8.00 8.46 -10.64
CA ALA A 144 -6.80 8.16 -11.43
C ALA A 144 -7.03 6.93 -12.33
N MET A 145 -7.58 5.85 -11.77
CA MET A 145 -7.88 4.63 -12.52
C MET A 145 -8.94 4.89 -13.61
N THR A 146 -9.98 5.63 -13.28
CA THR A 146 -11.07 5.94 -14.23
C THR A 146 -10.56 6.80 -15.40
N LYS A 147 -9.75 7.80 -15.13
CA LYS A 147 -9.12 8.64 -16.16
C LYS A 147 -8.20 7.82 -17.06
N ALA A 148 -7.38 6.93 -16.48
CA ALA A 148 -6.48 6.08 -17.26
C ALA A 148 -7.19 5.16 -18.26
N ILE A 149 -8.46 4.83 -18.08
CA ILE A 149 -9.23 4.03 -19.04
C ILE A 149 -9.26 4.71 -20.42
N GLY A 150 -9.41 6.04 -20.46
CA GLY A 150 -9.51 6.82 -21.69
C GLY A 150 -8.19 7.38 -22.22
N MET A 151 -7.06 7.16 -21.52
CA MET A 151 -5.77 7.77 -21.81
C MET A 151 -4.80 6.73 -22.39
N ASP A 152 -4.56 6.79 -23.71
CA ASP A 152 -3.70 5.82 -24.42
C ASP A 152 -2.25 5.89 -23.96
N GLU A 153 -1.77 7.06 -23.53
CA GLU A 153 -0.42 7.27 -22.98
C GLU A 153 -0.15 6.50 -21.69
N THR A 154 -1.19 6.00 -21.01
CA THR A 154 -1.02 5.20 -19.79
C THR A 154 -0.83 3.70 -20.07
N LYS A 155 -0.94 3.26 -21.31
CA LYS A 155 -0.73 1.86 -21.70
C LYS A 155 0.70 1.43 -21.41
N GLY A 156 0.86 0.26 -20.77
CA GLY A 156 2.15 -0.29 -20.40
C GLY A 156 2.93 0.50 -19.34
N GLN A 157 2.27 1.48 -18.71
CA GLN A 157 2.91 2.33 -17.69
C GLN A 157 2.58 1.88 -16.27
N THR A 158 3.51 2.18 -15.36
CA THR A 158 3.32 1.98 -13.91
C THR A 158 3.34 3.32 -13.21
N TYR A 159 2.32 3.58 -12.38
CA TYR A 159 2.16 4.82 -11.63
C TYR A 159 2.12 4.56 -10.12
N GLU A 160 2.95 5.25 -9.38
CA GLU A 160 2.89 5.29 -7.92
C GLU A 160 1.92 6.38 -7.47
N LEU A 161 0.99 6.04 -6.57
CA LEU A 161 0.00 6.97 -6.06
C LEU A 161 0.22 7.18 -4.55
N GLY A 162 0.66 8.39 -4.21
CA GLY A 162 0.76 8.87 -2.84
C GLY A 162 -0.08 10.10 -2.62
N GLY A 163 -0.51 10.34 -1.38
CA GLY A 163 -1.15 11.59 -1.01
C GLY A 163 -0.16 12.76 -0.95
N PRO A 164 -0.62 13.96 -0.58
CA PRO A 164 0.18 15.18 -0.66
C PRO A 164 1.31 15.26 0.39
N LYS A 165 1.27 14.43 1.44
CA LYS A 165 2.22 14.49 2.56
C LYS A 165 2.64 13.11 3.02
N VAL A 166 3.93 12.98 3.35
CA VAL A 166 4.49 11.81 4.03
C VAL A 166 4.36 12.00 5.54
N TYR A 167 3.91 10.97 6.22
CA TYR A 167 3.77 10.90 7.68
C TYR A 167 4.59 9.75 8.25
N SER A 168 5.14 9.92 9.43
CA SER A 168 5.58 8.81 10.25
C SER A 168 4.37 8.06 10.82
N PHE A 169 4.57 6.82 11.24
CA PHE A 169 3.50 6.05 11.91
C PHE A 169 3.00 6.77 13.17
N LYS A 170 3.92 7.38 13.93
CA LYS A 170 3.59 8.19 15.12
C LYS A 170 2.65 9.35 14.76
N GLU A 171 3.01 10.15 13.73
CA GLU A 171 2.15 11.28 13.29
C GLU A 171 0.76 10.82 12.86
N LEU A 172 0.66 9.66 12.17
CA LEU A 172 -0.65 9.09 11.80
C LEU A 172 -1.48 8.71 13.02
N MET A 173 -0.86 8.12 14.05
CA MET A 173 -1.55 7.77 15.29
C MET A 173 -1.98 9.03 16.06
N GLU A 174 -1.15 10.07 16.10
CA GLU A 174 -1.49 11.36 16.71
C GLU A 174 -2.68 12.03 16.00
N LEU A 175 -2.74 11.97 14.66
CA LEU A 175 -3.88 12.47 13.90
C LEU A 175 -5.17 11.71 14.22
N LEU A 176 -5.10 10.38 14.38
CA LEU A 176 -6.26 9.56 14.75
C LEU A 176 -6.75 9.85 16.17
N LEU A 177 -5.84 10.22 17.09
CA LEU A 177 -6.21 10.59 18.45
C LEU A 177 -6.83 11.99 18.56
N ALA A 178 -6.62 12.84 17.55
CA ALA A 178 -7.13 14.22 17.52
C ALA A 178 -8.57 14.33 16.97
N VAL A 179 -9.14 13.23 16.45
CA VAL A 179 -10.48 13.14 15.88
C VAL A 179 -11.41 12.42 16.84
#